data_feb81023aa600db3c01803afcd790932
#
_entry.id   feb81023aa600db3c01803afcd790932
#
_cell.length_a   1.000
_cell.length_b   1.000
_cell.length_c   1.000
_cell.angle_alpha   90.00
_cell.angle_beta   90.00
_cell.angle_gamma   90.00
#
_symmetry.space_group_name_H-M   'P 1'
#
loop_
_entity.id
_entity.type
_entity.pdbx_description
1 polymer ?
#
loop_
_entity_poly.entity_id
_entity_poly.type
_entity_poly.pdbx_seq_one_letter_code
_entity_poly.pdbx_strand_id
1 'polypeptide(L)'
;MTRLIDVPTQFDDRSFDQFTAAFAEAAGDGERLLFDAHAAEWASPYGLVGLLVAGEAARHRSGGEPALLAAPTNPDVTSYWARAGFFREAAE
;
A
#
# COMPACT_ATOMS: atom_id res chain seq x y z
N MET A 1 -8.59 15.75 4.90
CA MET A 1 -8.20 15.59 3.48
C MET A 1 -7.42 14.30 3.31
N THR A 2 -7.62 13.61 2.19
CA THR A 2 -6.94 12.34 1.91
C THR A 2 -5.70 12.60 1.07
N ARG A 3 -4.58 11.99 1.44
CA ARG A 3 -3.33 12.13 0.70
C ARG A 3 -3.01 10.86 -0.06
N LEU A 4 -2.70 11.00 -1.36
CA LEU A 4 -2.47 9.88 -2.26
C LEU A 4 -1.01 9.48 -2.26
N ILE A 5 -0.75 8.18 -2.15
CA ILE A 5 0.58 7.61 -2.32
C ILE A 5 0.50 6.55 -3.41
N ASP A 6 1.26 6.73 -4.50
CA ASP A 6 1.27 5.78 -5.59
C ASP A 6 2.07 4.53 -5.21
N VAL A 7 1.46 3.36 -5.47
CA VAL A 7 2.18 2.09 -5.40
C VAL A 7 2.82 1.86 -6.77
N PRO A 8 4.13 1.59 -6.84
CA PRO A 8 4.80 1.40 -8.13
C PRO A 8 4.18 0.29 -8.97
N THR A 9 4.24 0.42 -10.31
CA THR A 9 3.73 -0.60 -11.21
C THR A 9 4.48 -1.92 -11.06
N GLN A 10 5.79 -1.84 -10.79
CA GLN A 10 6.65 -2.98 -10.49
C GLN A 10 7.12 -2.81 -9.05
N PHE A 11 6.38 -3.39 -8.11
CA PHE A 11 6.62 -3.15 -6.69
C PHE A 11 7.57 -4.20 -6.12
N ASP A 12 8.86 -3.91 -6.15
CA ASP A 12 9.94 -4.78 -5.69
C ASP A 12 10.81 -4.04 -4.66
N ASP A 13 11.95 -4.65 -4.30
CA ASP A 13 12.86 -4.07 -3.33
C ASP A 13 13.45 -2.72 -3.76
N ARG A 14 13.60 -2.50 -5.07
CA ARG A 14 14.14 -1.24 -5.59
C ARG A 14 13.12 -0.10 -5.51
N SER A 15 11.92 -0.37 -6.00
CA SER A 15 10.86 0.64 -5.98
C SER A 15 10.30 0.86 -4.58
N PHE A 16 10.51 -0.10 -3.68
CA PHE A 16 10.06 0.04 -2.31
C PHE A 16 10.72 1.23 -1.60
N ASP A 17 11.97 1.52 -1.91
CA ASP A 17 12.65 2.67 -1.32
C ASP A 17 11.97 3.99 -1.71
N GLN A 18 11.53 4.11 -2.96
CA GLN A 18 10.78 5.28 -3.41
C GLN A 18 9.43 5.37 -2.71
N PHE A 19 8.77 4.24 -2.54
CA PHE A 19 7.49 4.17 -1.85
C PHE A 19 7.63 4.60 -0.39
N THR A 20 8.66 4.12 0.32
CA THR A 20 8.86 4.48 1.71
C THR A 20 9.21 5.95 1.88
N ALA A 21 9.94 6.53 0.95
CA ALA A 21 10.25 7.96 0.98
C ALA A 21 8.97 8.80 0.84
N ALA A 22 8.11 8.43 -0.11
CA ALA A 22 6.83 9.11 -0.29
C ALA A 22 5.92 8.94 0.92
N PHE A 23 5.92 7.75 1.52
CA PHE A 23 5.15 7.46 2.72
C PHE A 23 5.61 8.33 3.89
N ALA A 24 6.93 8.39 4.12
CA ALA A 24 7.47 9.16 5.22
C ALA A 24 7.14 10.66 5.09
N GLU A 25 7.18 11.17 3.88
CA GLU A 25 6.84 12.57 3.60
C GLU A 25 5.36 12.85 3.86
N ALA A 26 4.49 11.95 3.41
CA ALA A 26 3.04 12.12 3.56
C ALA A 26 2.56 11.89 4.98
N ALA A 27 3.17 10.96 5.70
CA ALA A 27 2.67 10.50 6.99
C ALA A 27 2.84 11.52 8.12
N GLY A 28 3.65 12.57 7.91
CA GLY A 28 3.88 13.58 8.93
C GLY A 28 2.73 14.54 9.15
N ASP A 29 1.74 14.55 8.26
CA ASP A 29 0.68 15.55 8.27
C ASP A 29 -0.57 15.12 9.05
N GLY A 30 -0.63 13.89 9.52
CA GLY A 30 -1.81 13.39 10.24
C GLY A 30 -3.02 13.17 9.34
N GLU A 31 -2.87 13.28 8.05
CA GLU A 31 -3.95 13.07 7.10
C GLU A 31 -4.16 11.58 6.83
N ARG A 32 -5.40 11.24 6.43
CA ARG A 32 -5.70 9.89 6.01
C ARG A 32 -4.99 9.59 4.69
N LEU A 33 -4.39 8.40 4.57
CA LEU A 33 -3.63 8.03 3.39
C LEU A 33 -4.45 7.11 2.48
N LEU A 34 -4.28 7.30 1.16
CA LEU A 34 -4.79 6.40 0.15
C LEU A 34 -3.61 5.82 -0.62
N PHE A 35 -3.41 4.51 -0.48
CA PHE A 35 -2.42 3.80 -1.28
C PHE A 35 -3.05 3.44 -2.62
N ASP A 36 -2.57 4.05 -3.69
CA ASP A 36 -3.14 3.84 -5.01
C ASP A 36 -2.34 2.80 -5.78
N ALA A 37 -2.89 1.59 -5.84
CA ALA A 37 -2.28 0.47 -6.54
C ALA A 37 -3.01 0.13 -7.84
N HIS A 38 -3.83 1.05 -8.38
CA HIS A 38 -4.65 0.74 -9.55
C HIS A 38 -3.80 0.34 -10.77
N ALA A 39 -2.61 0.89 -10.90
CA ALA A 39 -1.72 0.61 -12.02
C ALA A 39 -0.69 -0.49 -11.73
N ALA A 40 -0.77 -1.13 -10.56
CA ALA A 40 0.20 -2.16 -10.20
C ALA A 40 0.08 -3.36 -11.14
N GLU A 41 1.21 -3.79 -11.70
CA GLU A 41 1.28 -4.95 -12.60
C GLU A 41 1.94 -6.14 -11.93
N TRP A 42 2.87 -5.88 -11.02
CA TRP A 42 3.59 -6.94 -10.33
C TRP A 42 4.07 -6.43 -8.97
N ALA A 43 4.02 -7.30 -7.98
CA ALA A 43 4.57 -7.02 -6.65
C ALA A 43 5.25 -8.27 -6.13
N SER A 44 6.47 -8.11 -5.61
CA SER A 44 7.14 -9.21 -4.93
C SER A 44 6.47 -9.48 -3.58
N PRO A 45 6.66 -10.68 -2.99
CA PRO A 45 6.20 -10.91 -1.63
C PRO A 45 6.75 -9.88 -0.65
N TYR A 46 7.97 -9.43 -0.86
CA TYR A 46 8.58 -8.38 -0.05
C TYR A 46 7.79 -7.07 -0.16
N GLY A 47 7.38 -6.69 -1.38
CA GLY A 47 6.59 -5.49 -1.60
C GLY A 47 5.22 -5.57 -0.94
N LEU A 48 4.56 -6.73 -1.02
CA LEU A 48 3.25 -6.91 -0.39
C LEU A 48 3.33 -6.81 1.13
N VAL A 49 4.32 -7.43 1.74
CA VAL A 49 4.54 -7.32 3.19
C VAL A 49 4.81 -5.87 3.57
N GLY A 50 5.65 -5.20 2.79
CA GLY A 50 5.94 -3.79 3.02
C GLY A 50 4.71 -2.90 2.96
N LEU A 51 3.81 -3.17 2.03
CA LEU A 51 2.56 -2.42 1.91
C LEU A 51 1.66 -2.63 3.12
N LEU A 52 1.58 -3.87 3.63
CA LEU A 52 0.83 -4.17 4.85
C LEU A 52 1.41 -3.43 6.05
N VAL A 53 2.72 -3.43 6.19
CA VAL A 53 3.40 -2.72 7.30
C VAL A 53 3.14 -1.22 7.20
N ALA A 54 3.21 -0.65 6.00
CA ALA A 54 2.94 0.77 5.79
C ALA A 54 1.50 1.12 6.16
N GLY A 55 0.55 0.26 5.81
CA GLY A 55 -0.85 0.46 6.17
C GLY A 55 -1.07 0.45 7.68
N GLU A 56 -0.41 -0.46 8.38
CA GLU A 56 -0.50 -0.53 9.84
C GLU A 56 0.11 0.70 10.50
N ALA A 57 1.26 1.16 9.99
CA ALA A 57 1.89 2.37 10.50
C ALA A 57 1.02 3.60 10.26
N ALA A 58 0.37 3.68 9.10
CA ALA A 58 -0.54 4.77 8.80
C ALA A 58 -1.73 4.80 9.75
N ARG A 59 -2.27 3.62 10.08
CA ARG A 59 -3.38 3.51 11.01
C ARG A 59 -3.01 4.03 12.40
N HIS A 60 -1.82 3.69 12.87
CA HIS A 60 -1.35 4.19 14.17
C HIS A 60 -1.22 5.71 14.19
N ARG A 61 -0.70 6.29 13.11
CA ARG A 61 -0.50 7.74 13.03
C ARG A 61 -1.78 8.52 12.91
N SER A 62 -2.80 7.93 12.32
CA SER A 62 -4.11 8.59 12.12
C SER A 62 -5.07 8.41 13.28
N GLY A 63 -4.60 7.87 14.41
CA GLY A 63 -5.46 7.67 15.58
C GLY A 63 -6.39 6.46 15.46
N GLY A 64 -6.03 5.49 14.62
CA GLY A 64 -6.78 4.26 14.47
C GLY A 64 -7.60 4.17 13.19
N GLU A 65 -7.66 5.23 12.39
CA GLU A 65 -8.35 5.16 11.10
C GLU A 65 -7.53 4.36 10.09
N PRO A 66 -8.13 3.34 9.43
CA PRO A 66 -7.39 2.57 8.46
C PRO A 66 -7.07 3.39 7.21
N ALA A 67 -5.92 3.11 6.60
CA ALA A 67 -5.59 3.68 5.30
C ALA A 67 -6.50 3.07 4.24
N LEU A 68 -6.75 3.84 3.19
CA LEU A 68 -7.53 3.38 2.05
C LEU A 68 -6.60 2.72 1.02
N LEU A 69 -7.13 1.78 0.26
CA LEU A 69 -6.40 1.12 -0.82
C LEU A 69 -7.24 1.13 -2.08
N ALA A 70 -6.69 1.69 -3.15
CA ALA A 70 -7.24 1.51 -4.49
C ALA A 70 -6.57 0.26 -5.09
N ALA A 71 -7.34 -0.82 -5.24
CA ALA A 71 -6.82 -2.11 -5.65
C ALA A 71 -6.37 -2.10 -7.11
N PRO A 72 -5.46 -3.03 -7.51
CA PRO A 72 -5.08 -3.15 -8.91
C PRO A 72 -6.30 -3.39 -9.81
N THR A 73 -6.32 -2.77 -10.98
CA THR A 73 -7.43 -2.92 -11.93
C THR A 73 -7.31 -4.20 -12.75
N ASN A 74 -6.11 -4.74 -12.89
CA ASN A 74 -5.90 -5.99 -13.62
C ASN A 74 -6.36 -7.18 -12.76
N PRO A 75 -7.34 -7.98 -13.25
CA PRO A 75 -7.85 -9.11 -12.45
C PRO A 75 -6.79 -10.15 -12.10
N ASP A 76 -5.81 -10.36 -12.97
CA ASP A 76 -4.76 -11.35 -12.71
C ASP A 76 -3.87 -10.89 -11.56
N VAL A 77 -3.57 -9.60 -11.49
CA VAL A 77 -2.78 -9.01 -10.40
C VAL A 77 -3.55 -9.11 -9.09
N THR A 78 -4.82 -8.73 -9.11
CA THR A 78 -5.69 -8.79 -7.92
C THR A 78 -5.80 -10.22 -7.41
N SER A 79 -5.96 -11.20 -8.32
CA SER A 79 -6.02 -12.62 -7.95
C SER A 79 -4.72 -13.09 -7.31
N TYR A 80 -3.57 -12.65 -7.83
CA TYR A 80 -2.29 -13.01 -7.24
C TYR A 80 -2.17 -12.47 -5.81
N TRP A 81 -2.53 -11.21 -5.60
CA TRP A 81 -2.49 -10.60 -4.27
C TRP A 81 -3.42 -11.33 -3.29
N ALA A 82 -4.62 -11.70 -3.77
CA ALA A 82 -5.59 -12.43 -2.95
C ALA A 82 -5.04 -13.81 -2.55
N ARG A 83 -4.42 -14.52 -3.49
CA ARG A 83 -3.82 -15.84 -3.20
C ARG A 83 -2.65 -15.75 -2.25
N ALA A 84 -1.93 -14.63 -2.28
CA ALA A 84 -0.84 -14.38 -1.33
C ALA A 84 -1.35 -14.01 0.07
N GLY A 85 -2.65 -13.87 0.26
CA GLY A 85 -3.25 -13.54 1.54
C GLY A 85 -3.29 -12.04 1.85
N PHE A 86 -2.94 -11.20 0.90
CA PHE A 86 -2.82 -9.76 1.15
C PHE A 86 -4.12 -9.16 1.67
N PHE A 87 -5.24 -9.42 0.98
CA PHE A 87 -6.51 -8.78 1.36
C PHE A 87 -7.03 -9.27 2.70
N ARG A 88 -6.78 -10.53 3.04
CA ARG A 88 -7.17 -11.07 4.34
C ARG A 88 -6.38 -10.40 5.47
N GLU A 89 -5.07 -10.29 5.30
CA GLU A 89 -4.23 -9.64 6.32
C GLU A 89 -4.57 -8.16 6.45
N ALA A 90 -4.84 -7.49 5.34
CA ALA A 90 -5.18 -6.07 5.35
C ALA A 90 -6.51 -5.79 6.05
N ALA A 91 -7.44 -6.77 6.05
CA ALA A 91 -8.76 -6.61 6.67
C ALA A 91 -8.72 -6.78 8.19
N GLU A 92 -7.67 -7.37 8.72
CA GLU A 92 -7.51 -7.56 10.17
C GLU A 92 -6.81 -6.35 10.78
#